data_2e41836b08dd8a7f41e6868a7100f405
#
_entry.id   2e41836b08dd8a7f41e6868a7100f405
#
_cell.length_a   1.000
_cell.length_b   1.000
_cell.length_c   1.000
_cell.angle_alpha   90.00
_cell.angle_beta   90.00
_cell.angle_gamma   90.00
#
_symmetry.space_group_name_H-M   'P 1'
#
loop_
_entity.id
_entity.type
_entity.pdbx_description
1 polymer ?
#
loop_
_entity_poly.entity_id
_entity_poly.type
_entity_poly.pdbx_seq_one_letter_code
_entity_poly.pdbx_strand_id
1 'polypeptide(L)'
;AYPVEEKSGVIWAWYHPENVAPLFDVIDYPEFTDPDWAEPTKREWRFASNPQEIAENGVDVAHFAYVHSMDAVPEGETSYSGVQRQSIARGHRTVTVDGEEKQVPSNVVTVQNGAGQKYTRISGIVDLSLLVIATPVEADDVELRFYFTHPKVEPGTMQEFATLSAIAHVCVQTGVEGDIPIWENKIHLTRPYLCDGDGPILRFRKYFEQFYADGPNGQRLVEAAE
;
A
#
# COMPACT_ATOMS: atom_id res chain seq x y z
N ALA A 1 -3.41 -22.92 -17.29
CA ALA A 1 -2.89 -22.75 -15.92
C ALA A 1 -2.18 -21.39 -15.86
N TYR A 2 -2.32 -20.68 -14.76
CA TYR A 2 -1.60 -19.41 -14.54
C TYR A 2 -0.18 -19.69 -14.06
N PRO A 3 0.84 -18.93 -14.49
CA PRO A 3 2.14 -18.90 -13.81
C PRO A 3 1.95 -18.50 -12.33
N VAL A 4 2.58 -19.24 -11.44
CA VAL A 4 2.49 -18.98 -10.01
C VAL A 4 3.89 -18.97 -9.38
N GLU A 5 4.08 -18.15 -8.35
CA GLU A 5 5.31 -18.01 -7.61
C GLU A 5 5.01 -17.77 -6.13
N GLU A 6 5.83 -18.31 -5.25
CA GLU A 6 5.76 -18.02 -3.81
C GLU A 6 6.85 -17.02 -3.44
N LYS A 7 6.46 -15.87 -2.88
CA LYS A 7 7.34 -14.82 -2.38
C LYS A 7 6.74 -14.20 -1.13
N SER A 8 7.57 -13.93 -0.13
CA SER A 8 7.17 -13.31 1.14
C SER A 8 6.06 -14.11 1.87
N GLY A 9 6.07 -15.45 1.73
CA GLY A 9 5.06 -16.33 2.31
C GLY A 9 3.67 -16.27 1.66
N VAL A 10 3.56 -15.68 0.46
CA VAL A 10 2.31 -15.52 -0.29
C VAL A 10 2.46 -16.15 -1.68
N ILE A 11 1.38 -16.80 -2.16
CA ILE A 11 1.32 -17.32 -3.51
C ILE A 11 0.80 -16.21 -4.43
N TRP A 12 1.58 -15.89 -5.44
CA TRP A 12 1.28 -14.91 -6.49
C TRP A 12 0.91 -15.63 -7.76
N ALA A 13 -0.13 -15.17 -8.45
CA ALA A 13 -0.52 -15.67 -9.76
C ALA A 13 -0.44 -14.54 -10.79
N TRP A 14 0.18 -14.82 -11.92
CA TRP A 14 0.18 -13.92 -13.06
C TRP A 14 -1.05 -14.13 -13.92
N TYR A 15 -1.73 -13.04 -14.24
CA TYR A 15 -2.84 -13.02 -15.20
C TYR A 15 -2.59 -11.99 -16.29
N HIS A 16 -2.78 -12.39 -17.52
CA HIS A 16 -2.85 -11.50 -18.68
C HIS A 16 -3.91 -12.05 -19.64
N PRO A 17 -4.82 -11.22 -20.22
CA PRO A 17 -5.91 -11.69 -21.07
C PRO A 17 -5.42 -12.39 -22.34
N GLU A 18 -4.25 -12.03 -22.86
CA GLU A 18 -3.61 -12.63 -24.03
C GLU A 18 -2.67 -13.80 -23.68
N ASN A 19 -2.65 -14.25 -22.43
CA ASN A 19 -1.77 -15.33 -21.94
C ASN A 19 -0.27 -15.05 -22.14
N VAL A 20 0.13 -13.79 -22.10
CA VAL A 20 1.55 -13.39 -22.12
C VAL A 20 2.23 -13.87 -20.83
N ALA A 21 3.48 -14.31 -20.94
CA ALA A 21 4.31 -14.68 -19.77
C ALA A 21 4.49 -13.50 -18.83
N PRO A 22 4.86 -13.72 -17.53
CA PRO A 22 5.14 -12.63 -16.60
C PRO A 22 6.15 -11.62 -17.17
N LEU A 23 5.77 -10.34 -17.17
CA LEU A 23 6.55 -9.24 -17.73
C LEU A 23 7.48 -8.60 -16.68
N PHE A 24 7.32 -8.97 -15.43
CA PHE A 24 8.17 -8.55 -14.31
C PHE A 24 8.05 -9.52 -13.15
N ASP A 25 9.07 -9.53 -12.30
CA ASP A 25 9.13 -10.42 -11.14
C ASP A 25 8.37 -9.84 -9.94
N VAL A 26 7.85 -10.73 -9.10
CA VAL A 26 7.37 -10.38 -7.76
C VAL A 26 8.58 -10.13 -6.85
N ILE A 27 8.56 -9.04 -6.09
CA ILE A 27 9.62 -8.74 -5.12
C ILE A 27 9.44 -9.62 -3.88
N ASP A 28 10.54 -10.22 -3.43
CA ASP A 28 10.60 -10.93 -2.16
C ASP A 28 11.04 -9.96 -1.05
N TYR A 29 10.23 -9.90 0.02
CA TYR A 29 10.52 -9.11 1.21
C TYR A 29 10.85 -10.08 2.34
N PRO A 30 12.13 -10.27 2.67
CA PRO A 30 12.59 -11.34 3.57
C PRO A 30 12.01 -11.23 4.98
N GLU A 31 11.68 -10.07 5.46
CA GLU A 31 11.08 -9.86 6.78
C GLU A 31 9.77 -10.63 7.03
N PHE A 32 9.08 -11.07 5.96
CA PHE A 32 7.87 -11.90 6.08
C PHE A 32 8.15 -13.40 6.29
N THR A 33 9.40 -13.81 6.15
CA THR A 33 9.86 -15.19 6.34
C THR A 33 11.08 -15.30 7.25
N ASP A 34 11.63 -14.18 7.70
CA ASP A 34 12.81 -14.10 8.57
C ASP A 34 12.44 -14.53 10.00
N PRO A 35 13.18 -15.49 10.62
CA PRO A 35 12.92 -15.95 11.97
C PRO A 35 13.11 -14.90 13.06
N ASP A 36 13.79 -13.78 12.80
CA ASP A 36 13.97 -12.68 13.75
C ASP A 36 12.78 -11.69 13.73
N TRP A 37 11.84 -11.88 12.78
CA TRP A 37 10.60 -11.15 12.68
C TRP A 37 9.43 -11.93 13.27
N ALA A 38 8.38 -11.24 13.66
CA ALA A 38 7.15 -11.86 14.14
C ALA A 38 6.42 -12.57 13.00
N GLU A 39 5.72 -13.66 13.31
CA GLU A 39 4.84 -14.33 12.35
C GLU A 39 3.85 -13.34 11.75
N PRO A 40 3.70 -13.30 10.43
CA PRO A 40 2.81 -12.34 9.78
C PRO A 40 1.35 -12.48 10.25
N THR A 41 0.76 -11.38 10.66
CA THR A 41 -0.66 -11.30 11.03
C THR A 41 -1.47 -10.80 9.84
N LYS A 42 -2.46 -11.59 9.40
CA LYS A 42 -3.34 -11.25 8.29
C LYS A 42 -4.59 -10.49 8.75
N ARG A 43 -5.00 -9.49 7.96
CA ARG A 43 -6.32 -8.85 7.97
C ARG A 43 -6.84 -8.77 6.55
N GLU A 44 -8.15 -8.87 6.36
CA GLU A 44 -8.75 -8.81 5.04
C GLU A 44 -10.10 -8.10 5.06
N TRP A 45 -10.40 -7.44 3.96
CA TRP A 45 -11.65 -6.73 3.69
C TRP A 45 -12.07 -6.99 2.25
N ARG A 46 -13.37 -6.99 2.00
CA ARG A 46 -13.94 -7.06 0.67
C ARG A 46 -14.93 -5.93 0.49
N PHE A 47 -14.79 -5.16 -0.57
CA PHE A 47 -15.60 -3.96 -0.82
C PHE A 47 -15.60 -3.61 -2.31
N ALA A 48 -16.55 -2.73 -2.69
CA ALA A 48 -16.69 -2.27 -4.06
C ALA A 48 -15.59 -1.25 -4.40
N SER A 49 -14.60 -1.66 -5.17
CA SER A 49 -13.52 -0.81 -5.70
C SER A 49 -12.68 -1.60 -6.71
N ASN A 50 -11.54 -1.04 -7.11
CA ASN A 50 -10.57 -1.70 -7.97
C ASN A 50 -9.12 -1.43 -7.51
N PRO A 51 -8.13 -2.23 -7.96
CA PRO A 51 -6.74 -2.10 -7.54
C PRO A 51 -6.11 -0.73 -7.84
N GLN A 52 -6.51 -0.05 -8.91
CA GLN A 52 -5.98 1.28 -9.24
C GLN A 52 -6.36 2.32 -8.19
N GLU A 53 -7.62 2.36 -7.77
CA GLU A 53 -8.11 3.33 -6.79
C GLU A 53 -7.40 3.15 -5.43
N ILE A 54 -7.19 1.88 -5.02
CA ILE A 54 -6.43 1.54 -3.80
C ILE A 54 -4.96 1.94 -3.92
N ALA A 55 -4.35 1.74 -5.11
CA ALA A 55 -2.96 2.11 -5.34
C ALA A 55 -2.76 3.62 -5.44
N GLU A 56 -3.75 4.37 -5.97
CA GLU A 56 -3.75 5.84 -6.08
C GLU A 56 -3.64 6.52 -4.71
N ASN A 57 -4.22 5.92 -3.66
CA ASN A 57 -4.09 6.38 -2.29
C ASN A 57 -2.62 6.57 -1.83
N GLY A 58 -1.70 5.78 -2.38
CA GLY A 58 -0.28 5.87 -2.05
C GLY A 58 0.44 7.11 -2.61
N VAL A 59 -0.22 7.94 -3.40
CA VAL A 59 0.32 9.22 -3.91
C VAL A 59 -0.51 10.43 -3.45
N ASP A 60 -1.67 10.20 -2.86
CA ASP A 60 -2.47 11.22 -2.18
C ASP A 60 -1.91 11.43 -0.77
N VAL A 61 -1.06 12.44 -0.59
CA VAL A 61 -0.48 12.72 0.73
C VAL A 61 -1.45 13.46 1.66
N ALA A 62 -2.45 14.14 1.12
CA ALA A 62 -3.39 14.93 1.92
C ALA A 62 -4.24 14.03 2.82
N HIS A 63 -4.65 12.85 2.35
CA HIS A 63 -5.49 11.94 3.13
C HIS A 63 -4.86 11.50 4.45
N PHE A 64 -3.53 11.47 4.57
CA PHE A 64 -2.86 11.12 5.84
C PHE A 64 -3.24 12.03 6.98
N ALA A 65 -3.46 13.33 6.73
CA ALA A 65 -3.92 14.26 7.76
C ALA A 65 -5.41 14.10 8.04
N TYR A 66 -6.23 13.97 7.00
CA TYR A 66 -7.69 14.01 7.12
C TYR A 66 -8.33 12.66 7.46
N VAL A 67 -7.73 11.56 7.05
CA VAL A 67 -8.24 10.20 7.29
C VAL A 67 -7.42 9.48 8.37
N HIS A 68 -6.08 9.60 8.31
CA HIS A 68 -5.19 8.81 9.17
C HIS A 68 -4.63 9.57 10.37
N SER A 69 -5.19 10.72 10.71
CA SER A 69 -4.86 11.47 11.93
C SER A 69 -3.36 11.83 12.08
N MET A 70 -2.69 12.13 10.97
CA MET A 70 -1.43 12.86 11.05
C MET A 70 -1.70 14.32 11.45
N ASP A 71 -0.80 14.93 12.22
CA ASP A 71 -0.96 16.30 12.75
C ASP A 71 -1.08 17.37 11.64
N ALA A 72 -0.50 17.08 10.46
CA ALA A 72 -0.57 17.92 9.27
C ALA A 72 -0.40 17.05 8.01
N VAL A 73 -0.65 17.62 6.84
CA VAL A 73 -0.30 16.99 5.56
C VAL A 73 1.21 16.74 5.53
N PRO A 74 1.66 15.47 5.38
CA PRO A 74 3.08 15.15 5.42
C PRO A 74 3.82 15.66 4.18
N GLU A 75 5.14 15.83 4.31
CA GLU A 75 6.01 15.99 3.16
C GLU A 75 6.03 14.69 2.35
N GLY A 76 5.70 14.80 1.05
CA GLY A 76 5.59 13.66 0.16
C GLY A 76 6.59 13.69 -1.00
N GLU A 77 7.20 12.55 -1.28
CA GLU A 77 8.04 12.33 -2.45
C GLU A 77 7.55 11.09 -3.19
N THR A 78 7.52 11.14 -4.53
CA THR A 78 7.17 9.99 -5.35
C THR A 78 8.12 9.85 -6.54
N SER A 79 8.67 8.66 -6.71
CA SER A 79 9.54 8.28 -7.82
C SER A 79 9.01 7.05 -8.54
N TYR A 80 9.39 6.89 -9.81
CA TYR A 80 8.98 5.80 -10.69
C TYR A 80 10.19 5.22 -11.40
N SER A 81 10.25 3.89 -11.50
CA SER A 81 11.28 3.16 -12.21
C SER A 81 10.66 1.89 -12.81
N GLY A 82 10.41 1.88 -14.12
CA GLY A 82 9.72 0.79 -14.80
C GLY A 82 8.36 0.48 -14.16
N VAL A 83 8.18 -0.76 -13.73
CA VAL A 83 6.95 -1.24 -13.08
C VAL A 83 6.87 -0.89 -11.58
N GLN A 84 7.89 -0.20 -11.06
CA GLN A 84 7.92 0.18 -9.65
C GLN A 84 7.61 1.65 -9.46
N ARG A 85 6.89 1.93 -8.38
CA ARG A 85 6.67 3.26 -7.83
C ARG A 85 7.08 3.24 -6.35
N GLN A 86 7.84 4.22 -5.92
CA GLN A 86 8.10 4.46 -4.51
C GLN A 86 7.48 5.78 -4.09
N SER A 87 6.78 5.79 -2.97
CA SER A 87 6.28 6.99 -2.30
C SER A 87 6.81 7.04 -0.88
N ILE A 88 7.19 8.23 -0.43
CA ILE A 88 7.65 8.48 0.92
C ILE A 88 6.81 9.62 1.48
N ALA A 89 6.20 9.42 2.63
CA ALA A 89 5.49 10.45 3.38
C ALA A 89 6.18 10.62 4.74
N ARG A 90 6.59 11.84 5.09
CA ARG A 90 7.24 12.18 6.37
C ARG A 90 6.40 13.19 7.11
N GLY A 91 6.00 12.84 8.30
CA GLY A 91 5.17 13.68 9.16
C GLY A 91 5.35 13.37 10.64
N HIS A 92 4.41 13.88 11.42
CA HIS A 92 4.38 13.69 12.87
C HIS A 92 2.97 13.30 13.31
N ARG A 93 2.92 12.65 14.47
CA ARG A 93 1.69 12.36 15.21
C ARG A 93 1.86 12.78 16.65
N THR A 94 0.82 13.34 17.23
CA THR A 94 0.74 13.55 18.68
C THR A 94 0.22 12.26 19.34
N VAL A 95 0.97 11.78 20.30
CA VAL A 95 0.61 10.61 21.12
C VAL A 95 0.63 11.00 22.59
N THR A 96 -0.23 10.37 23.39
CA THR A 96 -0.25 10.57 24.84
C THR A 96 0.55 9.45 25.51
N VAL A 97 1.62 9.84 26.22
CA VAL A 97 2.47 8.93 27.01
C VAL A 97 2.49 9.43 28.44
N ASP A 98 2.07 8.63 29.40
CA ASP A 98 1.99 8.97 30.82
C ASP A 98 1.16 10.24 31.11
N GLY A 99 0.11 10.48 30.30
CA GLY A 99 -0.76 11.65 30.43
C GLY A 99 -0.21 12.93 29.79
N GLU A 100 0.97 12.88 29.18
CA GLU A 100 1.59 14.00 28.45
C GLU A 100 1.50 13.78 26.93
N GLU A 101 1.15 14.85 26.21
CA GLU A 101 1.21 14.85 24.75
C GLU A 101 2.65 14.97 24.26
N LYS A 102 3.05 14.06 23.36
CA LYS A 102 4.37 14.05 22.72
C LYS A 102 4.22 13.94 21.22
N GLN A 103 4.88 14.82 20.49
CA GLN A 103 4.97 14.74 19.06
C GLN A 103 6.07 13.75 18.66
N VAL A 104 5.74 12.77 17.83
CA VAL A 104 6.64 11.72 17.40
C VAL A 104 6.69 11.64 15.87
N PRO A 105 7.83 11.28 15.27
CA PRO A 105 7.90 11.07 13.83
C PRO A 105 6.96 9.95 13.39
N SER A 106 6.34 10.12 12.22
CA SER A 106 5.55 9.10 11.54
C SER A 106 5.92 9.10 10.07
N ASN A 107 6.73 8.11 9.67
CA ASN A 107 7.21 7.98 8.30
C ASN A 107 6.58 6.76 7.66
N VAL A 108 6.13 6.93 6.42
CA VAL A 108 5.53 5.87 5.61
C VAL A 108 6.28 5.79 4.29
N VAL A 109 6.91 4.65 4.03
CA VAL A 109 7.56 4.34 2.76
C VAL A 109 6.77 3.24 2.08
N THR A 110 6.27 3.51 0.89
CA THR A 110 5.49 2.55 0.10
C THR A 110 6.19 2.25 -1.21
N VAL A 111 6.36 0.98 -1.51
CA VAL A 111 6.82 0.47 -2.82
C VAL A 111 5.67 -0.29 -3.46
N GLN A 112 5.20 0.20 -4.60
CA GLN A 112 4.28 -0.51 -5.48
C GLN A 112 5.10 -1.22 -6.54
N ASN A 113 4.84 -2.51 -6.78
CA ASN A 113 5.45 -3.30 -7.84
C ASN A 113 4.35 -3.95 -8.69
N GLY A 114 4.20 -3.48 -9.90
CA GLY A 114 3.06 -3.85 -10.72
C GLY A 114 1.73 -3.36 -10.15
N ALA A 115 0.62 -3.94 -10.60
CA ALA A 115 -0.72 -3.59 -10.14
C ALA A 115 -1.11 -4.24 -8.80
N GLY A 116 -0.54 -5.40 -8.47
CA GLY A 116 -1.02 -6.25 -7.38
C GLY A 116 -0.19 -6.25 -6.10
N GLN A 117 1.11 -5.94 -6.17
CA GLN A 117 1.99 -6.01 -5.01
C GLN A 117 2.31 -4.61 -4.47
N LYS A 118 2.02 -4.36 -3.21
CA LYS A 118 2.40 -3.13 -2.51
C LYS A 118 3.02 -3.49 -1.15
N TYR A 119 4.21 -2.97 -0.90
CA TYR A 119 4.90 -3.05 0.37
C TYR A 119 4.93 -1.68 1.02
N THR A 120 4.66 -1.63 2.32
CA THR A 120 4.71 -0.39 3.09
C THR A 120 5.49 -0.61 4.37
N ARG A 121 6.45 0.26 4.64
CA ARG A 121 7.14 0.34 5.93
C ARG A 121 6.71 1.60 6.67
N ILE A 122 6.25 1.39 7.89
CA ILE A 122 5.91 2.46 8.82
C ILE A 122 7.00 2.49 9.88
N SER A 123 7.57 3.67 10.12
CA SER A 123 8.62 3.86 11.13
C SER A 123 8.41 5.15 11.94
N GLY A 124 8.97 5.19 13.13
CA GLY A 124 8.86 6.29 14.08
C GLY A 124 8.73 5.76 15.50
N ILE A 125 7.52 5.60 16.02
CA ILE A 125 7.29 5.00 17.35
C ILE A 125 7.58 3.51 17.31
N VAL A 126 7.21 2.84 16.21
CA VAL A 126 7.40 1.42 15.96
C VAL A 126 7.96 1.19 14.56
N ASP A 127 8.62 0.07 14.36
CA ASP A 127 8.96 -0.46 13.05
C ASP A 127 7.92 -1.52 12.65
N LEU A 128 7.21 -1.27 11.57
CA LEU A 128 6.16 -2.16 11.07
C LEU A 128 6.29 -2.31 9.56
N SER A 129 6.36 -3.54 9.08
CA SER A 129 6.30 -3.89 7.67
C SER A 129 4.93 -4.44 7.32
N LEU A 130 4.41 -3.99 6.20
CA LEU A 130 3.08 -4.29 5.72
C LEU A 130 3.12 -4.68 4.25
N LEU A 131 2.72 -5.91 3.94
CA LEU A 131 2.45 -6.33 2.57
C LEU A 131 0.96 -6.14 2.30
N VAL A 132 0.64 -5.35 1.29
CA VAL A 132 -0.72 -5.01 0.87
C VAL A 132 -0.99 -5.64 -0.48
N ILE A 133 -2.05 -6.42 -0.56
CA ILE A 133 -2.44 -7.15 -1.76
C ILE A 133 -3.89 -6.80 -2.09
N ALA A 134 -4.09 -6.15 -3.22
CA ALA A 134 -5.41 -5.86 -3.76
C ALA A 134 -5.70 -6.86 -4.89
N THR A 135 -6.56 -7.83 -4.64
CA THR A 135 -6.93 -8.87 -5.62
C THR A 135 -8.30 -8.52 -6.21
N PRO A 136 -8.41 -8.26 -7.52
CA PRO A 136 -9.71 -8.09 -8.15
C PRO A 136 -10.49 -9.40 -8.10
N VAL A 137 -11.74 -9.35 -7.66
CA VAL A 137 -12.67 -10.49 -7.63
C VAL A 137 -13.64 -10.40 -8.80
N GLU A 138 -14.16 -9.20 -9.02
CA GLU A 138 -14.99 -8.81 -10.17
C GLU A 138 -14.52 -7.43 -10.68
N ALA A 139 -15.17 -6.88 -11.68
CA ALA A 139 -14.78 -5.60 -12.29
C ALA A 139 -14.72 -4.44 -11.27
N ASP A 140 -15.67 -4.42 -10.33
CA ASP A 140 -15.79 -3.37 -9.31
C ASP A 140 -15.85 -3.98 -7.89
N ASP A 141 -15.16 -5.10 -7.67
CA ASP A 141 -15.12 -5.79 -6.38
C ASP A 141 -13.72 -6.29 -6.12
N VAL A 142 -13.16 -5.93 -4.99
CA VAL A 142 -11.78 -6.21 -4.63
C VAL A 142 -11.68 -6.83 -3.23
N GLU A 143 -10.80 -7.80 -3.10
CA GLU A 143 -10.36 -8.32 -1.81
C GLU A 143 -9.01 -7.71 -1.46
N LEU A 144 -8.98 -6.93 -0.39
CA LEU A 144 -7.78 -6.28 0.14
C LEU A 144 -7.24 -7.07 1.31
N ARG A 145 -6.01 -7.53 1.22
CA ARG A 145 -5.32 -8.26 2.29
C ARG A 145 -4.11 -7.48 2.76
N PHE A 146 -3.99 -7.39 4.08
CA PHE A 146 -2.83 -6.86 4.77
C PHE A 146 -2.15 -7.97 5.54
N TYR A 147 -0.84 -8.11 5.34
CA TYR A 147 0.02 -8.96 6.16
C TYR A 147 0.99 -8.06 6.91
N PHE A 148 0.89 -8.06 8.23
CA PHE A 148 1.73 -7.25 9.11
C PHE A 148 2.83 -8.12 9.70
N THR A 149 4.06 -7.63 9.71
CA THR A 149 5.16 -8.18 10.49
C THR A 149 6.01 -7.06 11.09
N HIS A 150 6.76 -7.36 12.12
CA HIS A 150 7.61 -6.43 12.85
C HIS A 150 8.81 -7.18 13.44
N PRO A 151 9.93 -6.53 13.75
CA PRO A 151 10.99 -7.16 14.53
C PRO A 151 10.44 -7.76 15.83
N LYS A 152 10.89 -8.95 16.21
CA LYS A 152 10.44 -9.56 17.47
C LYS A 152 10.70 -8.63 18.64
N VAL A 153 9.72 -8.48 19.50
CA VAL A 153 9.78 -7.69 20.72
C VAL A 153 9.52 -8.57 21.93
N GLU A 154 10.07 -8.22 23.07
CA GLU A 154 9.87 -8.96 24.31
C GLU A 154 8.41 -8.86 24.77
N PRO A 155 7.76 -10.01 25.07
CA PRO A 155 6.38 -10.03 25.54
C PRO A 155 6.19 -9.25 26.86
N GLY A 156 5.04 -8.55 26.96
CA GLY A 156 4.67 -7.76 28.14
C GLY A 156 5.38 -6.42 28.25
N THR A 157 6.14 -6.00 27.23
CA THR A 157 6.85 -4.72 27.21
C THR A 157 5.98 -3.60 26.61
N MET A 158 6.36 -2.35 26.92
CA MET A 158 5.75 -1.16 26.28
C MET A 158 5.96 -1.17 24.76
N GLN A 159 7.07 -1.75 24.30
CA GLN A 159 7.35 -1.89 22.86
C GLN A 159 6.35 -2.83 22.19
N GLU A 160 6.03 -3.98 22.79
CA GLU A 160 5.00 -4.88 22.29
C GLU A 160 3.64 -4.18 22.25
N PHE A 161 3.24 -3.54 23.35
CA PHE A 161 1.98 -2.79 23.41
C PHE A 161 1.89 -1.72 22.32
N ALA A 162 2.95 -0.92 22.13
CA ALA A 162 3.00 0.10 21.09
C ALA A 162 2.88 -0.51 19.68
N THR A 163 3.55 -1.65 19.42
CA THR A 163 3.52 -2.34 18.13
C THR A 163 2.12 -2.89 17.83
N LEU A 164 1.50 -3.58 18.77
CA LEU A 164 0.14 -4.12 18.60
C LEU A 164 -0.90 -2.99 18.46
N SER A 165 -0.73 -1.89 19.21
CA SER A 165 -1.58 -0.70 19.07
C SER A 165 -1.44 -0.05 17.71
N ALA A 166 -0.23 0.00 17.13
CA ALA A 166 0.00 0.52 15.79
C ALA A 166 -0.68 -0.35 14.72
N ILE A 167 -0.60 -1.68 14.83
CA ILE A 167 -1.31 -2.61 13.93
C ILE A 167 -2.82 -2.39 14.02
N ALA A 168 -3.35 -2.33 15.24
CA ALA A 168 -4.77 -2.07 15.45
C ALA A 168 -5.20 -0.73 14.84
N HIS A 169 -4.40 0.33 15.02
CA HIS A 169 -4.67 1.67 14.48
C HIS A 169 -4.73 1.66 12.93
N VAL A 170 -3.83 0.93 12.26
CA VAL A 170 -3.85 0.81 10.79
C VAL A 170 -5.10 0.09 10.28
N CYS A 171 -5.73 -0.75 11.08
CA CYS A 171 -6.90 -1.54 10.68
C CYS A 171 -8.25 -0.85 10.92
N VAL A 172 -8.36 0.08 11.88
CA VAL A 172 -9.63 0.70 12.28
C VAL A 172 -9.96 1.98 11.49
N GLN A 173 -10.95 2.75 11.94
CA GLN A 173 -11.46 3.96 11.26
C GLN A 173 -10.40 5.03 10.97
N THR A 174 -9.34 5.11 11.75
CA THR A 174 -8.19 5.97 11.49
C THR A 174 -7.14 5.33 10.59
N GLY A 175 -7.44 4.18 10.03
CA GLY A 175 -6.64 3.41 9.08
C GLY A 175 -7.49 3.00 7.89
N VAL A 176 -7.33 1.76 7.41
CA VAL A 176 -7.96 1.25 6.18
C VAL A 176 -9.50 1.28 6.21
N GLU A 177 -10.13 1.10 7.38
CA GLU A 177 -11.59 1.21 7.48
C GLU A 177 -12.11 2.63 7.25
N GLY A 178 -11.26 3.65 7.43
CA GLY A 178 -11.56 5.03 7.03
C GLY A 178 -11.45 5.27 5.52
N ASP A 179 -10.59 4.52 4.84
CA ASP A 179 -10.44 4.61 3.38
C ASP A 179 -11.55 3.88 2.63
N ILE A 180 -12.06 2.75 3.16
CA ILE A 180 -13.05 1.92 2.46
C ILE A 180 -14.27 2.72 1.97
N PRO A 181 -14.97 3.53 2.80
CA PRO A 181 -16.10 4.32 2.34
C PRO A 181 -15.74 5.33 1.24
N ILE A 182 -14.49 5.81 1.24
CA ILE A 182 -13.99 6.72 0.21
C ILE A 182 -13.84 5.96 -1.10
N TRP A 183 -13.19 4.80 -1.09
CA TRP A 183 -13.00 3.95 -2.28
C TRP A 183 -14.32 3.47 -2.87
N GLU A 184 -15.29 3.06 -2.04
CA GLU A 184 -16.61 2.59 -2.47
C GLU A 184 -17.45 3.69 -3.16
N ASN A 185 -17.21 4.95 -2.79
CA ASN A 185 -17.99 6.10 -3.29
C ASN A 185 -17.19 6.98 -4.27
N LYS A 186 -15.92 6.64 -4.53
CA LYS A 186 -15.07 7.41 -5.43
C LYS A 186 -15.48 7.23 -6.88
N ILE A 187 -15.66 8.35 -7.58
CA ILE A 187 -15.96 8.38 -9.02
C ILE A 187 -14.65 8.64 -9.76
N HIS A 188 -14.28 7.71 -10.63
CA HIS A 188 -13.12 7.91 -11.50
C HIS A 188 -13.41 8.94 -12.57
N LEU A 189 -12.81 10.12 -12.46
CA LEU A 189 -12.86 11.15 -13.49
C LEU A 189 -11.59 11.10 -14.33
N THR A 190 -11.72 10.89 -15.63
CA THR A 190 -10.58 10.91 -16.58
C THR A 190 -9.82 12.23 -16.53
N ARG A 191 -10.52 13.32 -16.23
CA ARG A 191 -9.95 14.66 -16.05
C ARG A 191 -10.38 15.21 -14.69
N PRO A 192 -9.70 14.83 -13.61
CA PRO A 192 -10.05 15.30 -12.28
C PRO A 192 -9.71 16.79 -12.11
N TYR A 193 -10.48 17.46 -11.27
CA TYR A 193 -10.15 18.82 -10.81
C TYR A 193 -9.18 18.67 -9.62
N LEU A 194 -7.90 18.89 -9.86
CA LEU A 194 -6.86 18.79 -8.85
C LEU A 194 -6.47 20.16 -8.31
N CYS A 195 -6.09 20.22 -7.04
CA CYS A 195 -5.49 21.38 -6.38
C CYS A 195 -4.04 21.08 -5.97
N ASP A 196 -3.34 22.10 -5.49
CA ASP A 196 -1.92 21.96 -5.11
C ASP A 196 -1.65 20.92 -4.01
N GLY A 197 -2.68 20.56 -3.24
CA GLY A 197 -2.60 19.57 -2.16
C GLY A 197 -2.83 18.12 -2.59
N ASP A 198 -3.27 17.84 -3.81
CA ASP A 198 -3.71 16.51 -4.23
C ASP A 198 -2.56 15.54 -4.59
N GLY A 199 -1.32 15.98 -4.55
CA GLY A 199 -0.18 15.15 -4.91
C GLY A 199 -0.12 14.85 -6.43
N PRO A 200 0.78 13.92 -6.87
CA PRO A 200 1.04 13.67 -8.28
C PRO A 200 0.06 12.67 -8.93
N ILE A 201 -1.25 12.84 -8.73
CA ILE A 201 -2.31 11.92 -9.18
C ILE A 201 -2.24 11.63 -10.69
N LEU A 202 -2.11 12.67 -11.54
CA LEU A 202 -2.05 12.46 -13.00
C LEU A 202 -0.80 11.68 -13.43
N ARG A 203 0.32 11.90 -12.75
CA ARG A 203 1.56 11.16 -13.01
C ARG A 203 1.43 9.70 -12.60
N PHE A 204 0.74 9.46 -11.48
CA PHE A 204 0.43 8.09 -11.03
C PHE A 204 -0.47 7.38 -12.04
N ARG A 205 -1.55 8.00 -12.51
CA ARG A 205 -2.46 7.39 -13.49
C ARG A 205 -1.74 7.03 -14.79
N LYS A 206 -0.88 7.92 -15.28
CA LYS A 206 -0.04 7.64 -16.45
C LYS A 206 0.93 6.46 -16.21
N TYR A 207 1.49 6.33 -15.00
CA TYR A 207 2.29 5.17 -14.63
C TYR A 207 1.44 3.90 -14.59
N PHE A 208 0.22 3.95 -14.04
CA PHE A 208 -0.63 2.78 -13.87
C PHE A 208 -1.21 2.25 -15.19
N GLU A 209 -1.35 3.10 -16.22
CA GLU A 209 -1.81 2.71 -17.56
C GLU A 209 -1.04 1.54 -18.17
N GLN A 210 0.23 1.36 -17.81
CA GLN A 210 1.05 0.25 -18.31
C GLN A 210 0.54 -1.15 -17.89
N PHE A 211 -0.31 -1.23 -16.87
CA PHE A 211 -0.85 -2.50 -16.36
C PHE A 211 -2.20 -2.86 -16.97
N TYR A 212 -2.76 -2.03 -17.82
CA TYR A 212 -3.95 -2.35 -18.61
C TYR A 212 -3.53 -2.97 -19.94
N ALA A 213 -3.96 -4.21 -20.18
CA ALA A 213 -3.57 -4.96 -21.38
C ALA A 213 -4.06 -4.32 -22.71
N ASP A 214 -5.19 -3.62 -22.68
CA ASP A 214 -5.77 -2.89 -23.81
C ASP A 214 -5.33 -1.42 -23.91
N GLY A 215 -4.50 -0.96 -22.97
CA GLY A 215 -3.97 0.40 -22.95
C GLY A 215 -2.70 0.55 -23.81
N PRO A 216 -2.42 1.75 -24.35
CA PRO A 216 -1.24 2.01 -25.18
C PRO A 216 0.08 1.76 -24.44
N ASN A 217 0.09 1.86 -23.12
CA ASN A 217 1.28 1.60 -22.29
C ASN A 217 1.38 0.13 -21.88
N GLY A 218 0.27 -0.62 -21.80
CA GLY A 218 0.26 -2.06 -21.59
C GLY A 218 0.87 -2.81 -22.78
N GLN A 219 0.53 -2.40 -24.02
CA GLN A 219 1.16 -2.93 -25.22
C GLN A 219 2.67 -2.69 -25.26
N ARG A 220 3.13 -1.50 -24.83
CA ARG A 220 4.57 -1.19 -24.74
C ARG A 220 5.34 -2.04 -23.73
N LEU A 221 4.69 -2.45 -22.65
CA LEU A 221 5.31 -3.34 -21.66
C LEU A 221 5.54 -4.73 -22.26
N VAL A 222 4.59 -5.24 -23.05
CA VAL A 222 4.73 -6.51 -23.79
C VAL A 222 5.84 -6.41 -24.84
N GLU A 223 5.83 -5.38 -25.69
CA GLU A 223 6.84 -5.16 -26.73
C GLU A 223 8.26 -5.01 -26.17
N ALA A 224 8.42 -4.47 -24.97
CA ALA A 224 9.74 -4.33 -24.32
C ALA A 224 10.27 -5.64 -23.72
N ALA A 225 9.41 -6.64 -23.52
CA ALA A 225 9.75 -7.94 -22.94
C ALA A 225 10.07 -9.01 -24.00
N GLU A 226 9.71 -8.78 -25.29
CA GLU A 226 10.07 -9.60 -26.45
C GLU A 226 11.47 -9.23 -27.00
#